data_d3d8de0a6ffe57e23ad75dd5454cbb76
#
_entry.id   d3d8de0a6ffe57e23ad75dd5454cbb76
#
_cell.length_a   1.000
_cell.length_b   1.000
_cell.length_c   1.000
_cell.angle_alpha   90.00
_cell.angle_beta   90.00
_cell.angle_gamma   90.00
#
_symmetry.space_group_name_H-M   'P 1'
#
loop_
_entity.id
_entity.type
_entity.pdbx_description
1 polymer ?
#
loop_
_entity_poly.entity_id
_entity_poly.type
_entity_poly.pdbx_seq_one_letter_code
_entity_poly.pdbx_strand_id
1 'polypeptide(L)'
;KVTNSQRGQGAARADIIIWKSAKDKTDSKSAFIVVECKAESVTIRKEDYYQGYNYAAWAGADLFVTTNLKETRIFKVVKGEIPKKLEEIVDIPTAEMANNEKKVKELLNQTKAFTRDEFSRLLYKCHNIIRNNDKLSPEAAFDEISKILFIKIRYERDNTGTQIFSKDAFLKAKASYNSYKSKDAPEFYQFLFEKTKEDFSKDNLFEPNETIRIRETSFEKIVEELQIYNFVRGLEFD
;
A
#
# COMPACT_ATOMS: atom_id res chain seq x y z
N LYS A 1 -5.99 30.39 0.95
CA LYS A 1 -4.56 30.76 1.02
C LYS A 1 -3.98 30.23 2.33
N VAL A 2 -2.87 29.47 2.25
CA VAL A 2 -2.12 29.01 3.43
C VAL A 2 -1.48 30.24 4.08
N THR A 3 -1.61 30.42 5.39
CA THR A 3 -1.03 31.56 6.11
C THR A 3 0.49 31.48 6.17
N ASN A 4 1.19 32.60 6.40
CA ASN A 4 2.65 32.63 6.48
C ASN A 4 3.21 31.74 7.60
N SER A 5 2.49 31.56 8.71
CA SER A 5 2.85 30.64 9.80
C SER A 5 2.75 29.17 9.41
N GLN A 6 1.96 28.84 8.39
CA GLN A 6 1.74 27.48 7.88
C GLN A 6 2.70 27.12 6.74
N ARG A 7 3.43 28.10 6.19
CA ARG A 7 4.30 27.95 5.02
C ARG A 7 5.74 27.59 5.35
N GLY A 8 6.17 27.75 6.59
CA GLY A 8 7.59 27.75 6.91
C GLY A 8 8.34 28.93 6.26
N GLN A 9 9.65 28.82 6.11
CA GLN A 9 10.46 29.81 5.39
C GLN A 9 10.35 29.55 3.88
N GLY A 10 9.40 30.20 3.23
CA GLY A 10 9.20 30.12 1.77
C GLY A 10 7.71 30.11 1.40
N ALA A 11 7.40 30.52 0.18
CA ALA A 11 6.03 30.46 -0.33
C ALA A 11 5.70 29.00 -0.68
N ALA A 12 4.83 28.36 0.10
CA ALA A 12 4.26 27.07 -0.28
C ALA A 12 3.42 27.24 -1.55
N ARG A 13 3.88 26.69 -2.65
CA ARG A 13 3.16 26.67 -3.93
C ARG A 13 3.10 25.23 -4.40
N ALA A 14 1.88 24.76 -4.63
CA ALA A 14 1.70 23.55 -5.41
C ALA A 14 1.96 23.89 -6.89
N ASP A 15 2.64 23.00 -7.60
CA ASP A 15 2.94 23.23 -9.02
C ASP A 15 1.67 23.16 -9.86
N ILE A 16 0.80 22.17 -9.59
CA ILE A 16 -0.48 22.01 -10.29
C ILE A 16 -1.58 21.73 -9.27
N ILE A 17 -2.73 22.39 -9.42
CA ILE A 17 -3.92 22.12 -8.64
C ILE A 17 -5.07 21.83 -9.59
N ILE A 18 -5.75 20.72 -9.37
CA ILE A 18 -6.86 20.24 -10.19
C ILE A 18 -8.15 20.28 -9.35
N TRP A 19 -9.23 20.82 -9.90
CA TRP A 19 -10.57 20.81 -9.35
C TRP A 19 -11.47 19.85 -10.14
N LYS A 20 -12.53 19.35 -9.54
CA LYS A 20 -13.52 18.48 -10.23
C LYS A 20 -14.24 19.21 -11.37
N SER A 21 -14.40 20.53 -11.23
CA SER A 21 -15.03 21.37 -12.25
C SER A 21 -14.48 22.81 -12.23
N ALA A 22 -14.70 23.56 -13.32
CA ALA A 22 -14.39 24.99 -13.37
C ALA A 22 -15.18 25.78 -12.33
N LYS A 23 -16.42 25.37 -12.04
CA LYS A 23 -17.26 25.98 -11.01
C LYS A 23 -16.66 25.80 -9.62
N ASP A 24 -16.16 24.61 -9.29
CA ASP A 24 -15.55 24.35 -7.98
C ASP A 24 -14.31 25.22 -7.77
N LYS A 25 -13.53 25.47 -8.82
CA LYS A 25 -12.41 26.42 -8.78
C LYS A 25 -12.88 27.85 -8.51
N THR A 26 -13.91 28.29 -9.22
CA THR A 26 -14.46 29.66 -9.08
C THR A 26 -15.07 29.87 -7.70
N ASP A 27 -15.79 28.88 -7.19
CA ASP A 27 -16.43 28.90 -5.87
C ASP A 27 -15.43 28.70 -4.71
N SER A 28 -14.12 28.65 -5.01
CA SER A 28 -13.05 28.40 -4.03
C SER A 28 -13.23 27.17 -3.17
N LYS A 29 -13.85 26.12 -3.74
CA LYS A 29 -13.99 24.83 -3.06
C LYS A 29 -12.64 24.15 -2.88
N SER A 30 -12.61 23.11 -2.06
CA SER A 30 -11.45 22.26 -1.89
C SER A 30 -10.92 21.73 -3.21
N ALA A 31 -9.61 21.68 -3.38
CA ALA A 31 -8.99 21.06 -4.54
C ALA A 31 -9.36 19.57 -4.61
N PHE A 32 -9.31 18.99 -5.79
CA PHE A 32 -9.47 17.55 -5.95
C PHE A 32 -8.12 16.84 -5.90
N ILE A 33 -7.15 17.33 -6.67
CA ILE A 33 -5.79 16.79 -6.72
C ILE A 33 -4.79 17.93 -6.61
N VAL A 34 -3.73 17.71 -5.84
CA VAL A 34 -2.52 18.55 -5.84
C VAL A 34 -1.37 17.74 -6.40
N VAL A 35 -0.61 18.33 -7.33
CA VAL A 35 0.56 17.71 -7.95
C VAL A 35 1.79 18.53 -7.58
N GLU A 36 2.82 17.84 -7.11
CA GLU A 36 4.17 18.36 -6.88
C GLU A 36 5.11 17.77 -7.91
N CYS A 37 5.76 18.60 -8.71
CA CYS A 37 6.70 18.21 -9.73
C CYS A 37 8.13 18.45 -9.25
N LYS A 38 8.98 17.46 -9.40
CA LYS A 38 10.42 17.56 -9.17
C LYS A 38 11.16 17.47 -10.51
N ALA A 39 12.34 18.07 -10.60
CA ALA A 39 13.17 17.89 -11.79
C ALA A 39 13.53 16.42 -11.99
N GLU A 40 13.65 15.98 -13.22
CA GLU A 40 13.94 14.58 -13.58
C GLU A 40 15.22 14.03 -12.96
N SER A 41 16.21 14.90 -12.72
CA SER A 41 17.48 14.56 -12.07
C SER A 41 17.39 14.42 -10.56
N VAL A 42 16.28 14.81 -9.93
CA VAL A 42 16.12 14.78 -8.47
C VAL A 42 15.54 13.44 -8.04
N THR A 43 16.23 12.77 -7.12
CA THR A 43 15.68 11.59 -6.43
C THR A 43 14.67 12.06 -5.39
N ILE A 44 13.41 11.65 -5.53
CA ILE A 44 12.35 11.98 -4.59
C ILE A 44 12.58 11.23 -3.28
N ARG A 45 12.61 11.94 -2.17
CA ARG A 45 12.81 11.37 -0.83
C ARG A 45 11.49 11.33 -0.07
N LYS A 46 11.49 10.59 1.04
CA LYS A 46 10.31 10.47 1.90
C LYS A 46 9.82 11.83 2.41
N GLU A 47 10.73 12.72 2.73
CA GLU A 47 10.43 14.07 3.20
C GLU A 47 9.69 14.90 2.14
N ASP A 48 10.06 14.75 0.88
CA ASP A 48 9.40 15.42 -0.25
C ASP A 48 7.94 15.00 -0.36
N TYR A 49 7.64 13.71 -0.15
CA TYR A 49 6.26 13.22 -0.16
C TYR A 49 5.44 13.82 0.97
N TYR A 50 5.97 13.89 2.19
CA TYR A 50 5.25 14.48 3.33
C TYR A 50 5.08 15.99 3.19
N GLN A 51 6.05 16.68 2.60
CA GLN A 51 5.95 18.12 2.33
C GLN A 51 4.79 18.40 1.37
N GLY A 52 4.74 17.73 0.24
CA GLY A 52 3.67 17.88 -0.74
C GLY A 52 2.32 17.41 -0.21
N TYR A 53 2.30 16.33 0.57
CA TYR A 53 1.10 15.86 1.26
C TYR A 53 0.51 16.93 2.17
N ASN A 54 1.35 17.65 2.93
CA ASN A 54 0.90 18.75 3.77
C ASN A 54 0.23 19.86 2.94
N TYR A 55 0.75 20.19 1.77
CA TYR A 55 0.13 21.17 0.88
C TYR A 55 -1.23 20.70 0.38
N ALA A 56 -1.33 19.43 0.00
CA ALA A 56 -2.60 18.83 -0.42
C ALA A 56 -3.63 18.81 0.71
N ALA A 57 -3.23 18.45 1.91
CA ALA A 57 -4.10 18.46 3.10
C ALA A 57 -4.62 19.87 3.41
N TRP A 58 -3.76 20.89 3.35
CA TRP A 58 -4.15 22.29 3.53
C TRP A 58 -5.06 22.82 2.41
N ALA A 59 -4.87 22.36 1.18
CA ALA A 59 -5.76 22.70 0.06
C ALA A 59 -7.09 21.95 0.13
N GLY A 60 -7.25 21.04 1.11
CA GLY A 60 -8.43 20.19 1.25
C GLY A 60 -8.59 19.19 0.10
N ALA A 61 -7.49 18.84 -0.57
CA ALA A 61 -7.49 17.92 -1.70
C ALA A 61 -7.87 16.49 -1.25
N ASP A 62 -8.44 15.72 -2.19
CA ASP A 62 -8.73 14.31 -1.97
C ASP A 62 -7.51 13.44 -2.30
N LEU A 63 -6.66 13.91 -3.23
CA LEU A 63 -5.50 13.20 -3.74
C LEU A 63 -4.26 14.09 -3.82
N PHE A 64 -3.10 13.48 -3.67
CA PHE A 64 -1.80 14.10 -3.86
C PHE A 64 -0.93 13.27 -4.80
N VAL A 65 -0.27 13.94 -5.73
CA VAL A 65 0.65 13.33 -6.70
C VAL A 65 2.03 13.96 -6.55
N THR A 66 3.06 13.13 -6.52
CA THR A 66 4.45 13.58 -6.68
C THR A 66 5.06 12.91 -7.90
N THR A 67 5.71 13.67 -8.74
CA THR A 67 6.35 13.14 -9.95
C THR A 67 7.66 13.86 -10.27
N ASN A 68 8.62 13.10 -10.85
CA ASN A 68 9.83 13.64 -11.47
C ASN A 68 10.01 13.09 -12.91
N LEU A 69 8.92 12.68 -13.57
CA LEU A 69 8.85 12.01 -14.86
C LEU A 69 9.34 10.55 -14.88
N LYS A 70 10.34 10.19 -14.04
CA LYS A 70 10.83 8.81 -13.90
C LYS A 70 10.02 8.00 -12.88
N GLU A 71 9.52 8.68 -11.87
CA GLU A 71 8.72 8.10 -10.80
C GLU A 71 7.51 9.00 -10.57
N THR A 72 6.34 8.39 -10.58
CA THR A 72 5.08 9.06 -10.22
C THR A 72 4.41 8.25 -9.13
N ARG A 73 4.07 8.91 -8.04
CA ARG A 73 3.33 8.32 -6.93
C ARG A 73 2.10 9.13 -6.61
N ILE A 74 1.03 8.44 -6.32
CA ILE A 74 -0.28 9.00 -6.07
C ILE A 74 -0.74 8.55 -4.70
N PHE A 75 -1.14 9.50 -3.87
CA PHE A 75 -1.53 9.23 -2.50
C PHE A 75 -2.92 9.76 -2.21
N LYS A 76 -3.67 9.01 -1.42
CA LYS A 76 -4.91 9.47 -0.83
C LYS A 76 -4.62 10.46 0.28
N VAL A 77 -5.36 11.56 0.36
CA VAL A 77 -5.24 12.55 1.43
C VAL A 77 -6.27 12.27 2.51
N VAL A 78 -5.82 12.07 3.75
CA VAL A 78 -6.67 11.94 4.92
C VAL A 78 -6.92 13.33 5.49
N LYS A 79 -8.18 13.76 5.53
CA LYS A 79 -8.53 15.10 5.98
C LYS A 79 -8.41 15.21 7.50
N GLY A 80 -7.75 16.28 7.94
CA GLY A 80 -7.63 16.63 9.36
C GLY A 80 -6.41 16.04 10.09
N GLU A 81 -5.66 15.14 9.47
CA GLU A 81 -4.46 14.56 10.09
C GLU A 81 -3.35 14.27 9.07
N ILE A 82 -2.12 14.14 9.57
CA ILE A 82 -0.99 13.65 8.78
C ILE A 82 -0.75 12.21 9.19
N PRO A 83 -1.01 11.24 8.29
CA PRO A 83 -0.85 9.83 8.62
C PRO A 83 0.62 9.47 8.80
N LYS A 84 0.92 8.52 9.69
CA LYS A 84 2.28 7.98 9.88
C LYS A 84 2.84 7.33 8.63
N LYS A 85 1.97 6.78 7.78
CA LYS A 85 2.27 6.18 6.48
C LYS A 85 1.28 6.71 5.45
N LEU A 86 1.82 7.18 4.31
CA LEU A 86 0.98 7.65 3.21
C LEU A 86 0.34 6.46 2.50
N GLU A 87 -0.97 6.56 2.22
CA GLU A 87 -1.72 5.55 1.47
C GLU A 87 -1.55 5.80 -0.04
N GLU A 88 -0.78 4.95 -0.70
CA GLU A 88 -0.58 5.01 -2.14
C GLU A 88 -1.74 4.35 -2.87
N ILE A 89 -2.20 4.95 -3.97
CA ILE A 89 -3.26 4.44 -4.84
C ILE A 89 -2.76 4.19 -6.25
N VAL A 90 -3.54 3.46 -7.03
CA VAL A 90 -3.14 2.93 -8.35
C VAL A 90 -3.02 4.01 -9.39
N ASP A 91 -4.01 4.92 -9.48
CA ASP A 91 -4.11 5.88 -10.58
C ASP A 91 -4.92 7.12 -10.16
N ILE A 92 -4.91 8.12 -11.02
CA ILE A 92 -5.73 9.34 -10.89
C ILE A 92 -7.11 9.06 -11.49
N PRO A 93 -8.22 9.43 -10.80
CA PRO A 93 -9.54 9.33 -11.41
C PRO A 93 -9.63 10.13 -12.70
N THR A 94 -10.21 9.56 -13.74
CA THR A 94 -10.54 10.32 -14.94
C THR A 94 -11.53 11.43 -14.63
N ALA A 95 -11.63 12.44 -15.50
CA ALA A 95 -12.59 13.54 -15.33
C ALA A 95 -14.03 13.04 -15.21
N GLU A 96 -14.38 11.97 -15.93
CA GLU A 96 -15.68 11.32 -15.84
C GLU A 96 -15.91 10.64 -14.48
N MET A 97 -14.89 9.95 -13.96
CA MET A 97 -14.95 9.29 -12.66
C MET A 97 -14.97 10.28 -11.49
N ALA A 98 -14.31 11.44 -11.64
CA ALA A 98 -14.17 12.44 -10.59
C ALA A 98 -15.50 12.93 -9.99
N ASN A 99 -16.55 12.94 -10.80
CA ASN A 99 -17.90 13.34 -10.39
C ASN A 99 -18.77 12.17 -9.88
N ASN A 100 -18.25 10.95 -9.87
CA ASN A 100 -18.95 9.76 -9.37
C ASN A 100 -18.27 9.25 -8.10
N GLU A 101 -18.82 9.59 -6.94
CA GLU A 101 -18.27 9.24 -5.63
C GLU A 101 -18.03 7.73 -5.45
N LYS A 102 -18.91 6.89 -6.03
CA LYS A 102 -18.78 5.44 -5.95
C LYS A 102 -17.56 4.96 -6.73
N LYS A 103 -17.39 5.43 -7.97
CA LYS A 103 -16.23 5.10 -8.81
C LYS A 103 -14.92 5.61 -8.20
N VAL A 104 -14.93 6.82 -7.61
CA VAL A 104 -13.76 7.35 -6.89
C VAL A 104 -13.42 6.47 -5.68
N LYS A 105 -14.40 6.06 -4.88
CA LYS A 105 -14.16 5.15 -3.75
C LYS A 105 -13.63 3.78 -4.19
N GLU A 106 -14.15 3.23 -5.28
CA GLU A 106 -13.65 1.98 -5.86
C GLU A 106 -12.19 2.11 -6.27
N LEU A 107 -11.81 3.19 -6.95
CA LEU A 107 -10.41 3.47 -7.33
C LEU A 107 -9.51 3.63 -6.11
N LEU A 108 -9.95 4.37 -5.10
CA LEU A 108 -9.19 4.59 -3.85
C LEU A 108 -8.94 3.29 -3.06
N ASN A 109 -9.75 2.26 -3.31
CA ASN A 109 -9.62 0.95 -2.68
C ASN A 109 -8.92 -0.08 -3.58
N GLN A 110 -8.56 0.29 -4.82
CA GLN A 110 -7.82 -0.61 -5.70
C GLN A 110 -6.36 -0.69 -5.25
N THR A 111 -5.87 -1.93 -5.19
CA THR A 111 -4.46 -2.19 -4.97
C THR A 111 -3.66 -2.01 -6.26
N LYS A 112 -2.46 -1.48 -6.12
CA LYS A 112 -1.56 -1.18 -7.24
C LYS A 112 -0.94 -2.47 -7.81
N ALA A 113 -0.94 -2.62 -9.14
CA ALA A 113 -0.04 -3.55 -9.81
C ALA A 113 1.41 -3.02 -9.66
N PHE A 114 2.38 -3.92 -9.54
CA PHE A 114 3.78 -3.53 -9.36
C PHE A 114 4.58 -3.65 -10.65
N THR A 115 5.56 -2.76 -10.84
CA THR A 115 6.60 -2.91 -11.85
C THR A 115 7.70 -3.84 -11.32
N ARG A 116 8.53 -4.39 -12.22
CA ARG A 116 9.67 -5.25 -11.86
C ARG A 116 10.59 -4.59 -10.82
N ASP A 117 10.89 -3.32 -10.98
CA ASP A 117 11.77 -2.56 -10.08
C ASP A 117 11.12 -2.31 -8.72
N GLU A 118 9.81 -2.05 -8.69
CA GLU A 118 9.05 -1.93 -7.44
C GLU A 118 9.03 -3.25 -6.69
N PHE A 119 8.84 -4.37 -7.40
CA PHE A 119 8.87 -5.69 -6.81
C PHE A 119 10.25 -6.01 -6.20
N SER A 120 11.33 -5.74 -6.93
CA SER A 120 12.69 -5.92 -6.41
C SER A 120 12.95 -5.09 -5.14
N ARG A 121 12.52 -3.84 -5.12
CA ARG A 121 12.62 -2.98 -3.93
C ARG A 121 11.76 -3.48 -2.76
N LEU A 122 10.59 -4.00 -3.05
CA LEU A 122 9.69 -4.59 -2.06
C LEU A 122 10.31 -5.83 -1.41
N LEU A 123 10.83 -6.75 -2.24
CA LEU A 123 11.55 -7.94 -1.75
C LEU A 123 12.74 -7.56 -0.86
N TYR A 124 13.51 -6.54 -1.27
CA TYR A 124 14.63 -6.05 -0.47
C TYR A 124 14.18 -5.49 0.90
N LYS A 125 13.06 -4.77 0.95
CA LYS A 125 12.47 -4.30 2.21
C LYS A 125 12.04 -5.47 3.12
N CYS A 126 11.32 -6.45 2.56
CA CYS A 126 10.90 -7.64 3.29
C CYS A 126 12.11 -8.42 3.83
N HIS A 127 13.13 -8.60 3.00
CA HIS A 127 14.39 -9.23 3.40
C HIS A 127 15.04 -8.50 4.58
N ASN A 128 15.11 -7.16 4.54
CA ASN A 128 15.68 -6.38 5.64
C ASN A 128 14.86 -6.50 6.94
N ILE A 129 13.54 -6.60 6.86
CA ILE A 129 12.68 -6.84 8.03
C ILE A 129 13.06 -8.17 8.68
N ILE A 130 13.16 -9.25 7.90
CA ILE A 130 13.51 -10.58 8.41
C ILE A 130 14.93 -10.62 8.96
N ARG A 131 15.90 -10.10 8.20
CA ARG A 131 17.30 -10.06 8.64
C ARG A 131 17.46 -9.32 9.96
N ASN A 132 16.84 -8.18 10.11
CA ASN A 132 17.01 -7.34 11.29
C ASN A 132 16.28 -7.91 12.54
N ASN A 133 15.12 -8.53 12.34
CA ASN A 133 14.30 -9.03 13.43
C ASN A 133 14.59 -10.51 13.75
N ASP A 134 14.69 -11.36 12.73
CA ASP A 134 14.71 -12.82 12.88
C ASP A 134 16.09 -13.43 12.63
N LYS A 135 17.04 -12.63 12.10
CA LYS A 135 18.46 -13.01 11.88
C LYS A 135 18.64 -14.23 10.97
N LEU A 136 17.74 -14.44 10.02
CA LEU A 136 17.85 -15.51 9.05
C LEU A 136 18.90 -15.18 7.96
N SER A 137 19.47 -16.22 7.35
CA SER A 137 20.32 -16.06 6.16
C SER A 137 19.51 -15.49 4.98
N PRO A 138 20.17 -14.93 3.95
CA PRO A 138 19.46 -14.40 2.78
C PRO A 138 18.54 -15.43 2.11
N GLU A 139 18.99 -16.67 1.96
CA GLU A 139 18.23 -17.76 1.35
C GLU A 139 17.02 -18.12 2.20
N ALA A 140 17.21 -18.26 3.52
CA ALA A 140 16.12 -18.56 4.45
C ALA A 140 15.10 -17.41 4.53
N ALA A 141 15.56 -16.16 4.44
CA ALA A 141 14.67 -15.01 4.41
C ALA A 141 13.84 -14.96 3.12
N PHE A 142 14.43 -15.31 1.96
CA PHE A 142 13.73 -15.39 0.69
C PHE A 142 12.66 -16.48 0.72
N ASP A 143 12.97 -17.65 1.29
CA ASP A 143 12.03 -18.73 1.50
C ASP A 143 10.80 -18.28 2.31
N GLU A 144 11.02 -17.59 3.43
CA GLU A 144 9.93 -17.05 4.25
C GLU A 144 9.09 -16.01 3.51
N ILE A 145 9.72 -15.12 2.72
CA ILE A 145 9.00 -14.15 1.89
C ILE A 145 8.11 -14.88 0.88
N SER A 146 8.63 -15.92 0.24
CA SER A 146 7.88 -16.72 -0.74
C SER A 146 6.60 -17.29 -0.14
N LYS A 147 6.67 -17.86 1.08
CA LYS A 147 5.50 -18.37 1.81
C LYS A 147 4.43 -17.28 2.00
N ILE A 148 4.86 -16.08 2.41
CA ILE A 148 3.94 -14.95 2.63
C ILE A 148 3.32 -14.46 1.31
N LEU A 149 4.09 -14.46 0.22
CA LEU A 149 3.58 -14.12 -1.11
C LEU A 149 2.50 -15.12 -1.56
N PHE A 150 2.68 -16.42 -1.35
CA PHE A 150 1.67 -17.42 -1.66
C PHE A 150 0.42 -17.29 -0.80
N ILE A 151 0.55 -16.95 0.49
CA ILE A 151 -0.60 -16.62 1.35
C ILE A 151 -1.37 -15.44 0.75
N LYS A 152 -0.66 -14.39 0.32
CA LYS A 152 -1.28 -13.21 -0.28
C LYS A 152 -1.97 -13.54 -1.62
N ILE A 153 -1.33 -14.29 -2.49
CA ILE A 153 -1.91 -14.74 -3.78
C ILE A 153 -3.19 -15.54 -3.53
N ARG A 154 -3.17 -16.50 -2.60
CA ARG A 154 -4.34 -17.25 -2.19
C ARG A 154 -5.47 -16.32 -1.75
N TYR A 155 -5.17 -15.40 -0.83
CA TYR A 155 -6.14 -14.45 -0.33
C TYR A 155 -6.75 -13.57 -1.43
N GLU A 156 -5.95 -13.09 -2.37
CA GLU A 156 -6.40 -12.27 -3.49
C GLU A 156 -7.25 -13.04 -4.49
N ARG A 157 -6.99 -14.34 -4.69
CA ARG A 157 -7.83 -15.24 -5.52
C ARG A 157 -9.21 -15.44 -4.90
N ASP A 158 -9.27 -15.65 -3.59
CA ASP A 158 -10.51 -15.97 -2.87
C ASP A 158 -11.40 -14.73 -2.68
N ASN A 159 -10.81 -13.55 -2.67
CA ASN A 159 -11.47 -12.27 -2.35
C ASN A 159 -11.41 -11.29 -3.52
N THR A 160 -11.88 -11.73 -4.69
CA THR A 160 -11.91 -10.89 -5.89
C THR A 160 -12.78 -9.66 -5.69
N GLY A 161 -12.17 -8.51 -5.44
CA GLY A 161 -12.77 -7.21 -5.67
C GLY A 161 -12.94 -6.25 -4.49
N THR A 162 -12.91 -6.65 -3.23
CA THR A 162 -13.23 -5.74 -2.12
C THR A 162 -12.36 -5.84 -0.89
N GLN A 163 -11.69 -6.95 -0.65
CA GLN A 163 -10.82 -7.09 0.52
C GLN A 163 -9.35 -7.03 0.12
N ILE A 164 -8.63 -6.20 0.83
CA ILE A 164 -7.20 -6.02 0.66
C ILE A 164 -6.48 -6.88 1.70
N PHE A 165 -5.48 -7.62 1.28
CA PHE A 165 -4.55 -8.27 2.21
C PHE A 165 -3.75 -7.18 2.92
N SER A 166 -4.27 -6.68 4.03
CA SER A 166 -3.75 -5.55 4.78
C SER A 166 -3.51 -5.91 6.24
N LYS A 167 -2.69 -5.10 6.91
CA LYS A 167 -2.44 -5.27 8.35
C LYS A 167 -3.72 -5.21 9.17
N ASP A 168 -4.62 -4.27 8.86
CA ASP A 168 -5.88 -4.13 9.58
C ASP A 168 -6.81 -5.33 9.36
N ALA A 169 -6.89 -5.84 8.12
CA ALA A 169 -7.66 -7.04 7.81
C ALA A 169 -7.07 -8.27 8.52
N PHE A 170 -5.73 -8.39 8.53
CA PHE A 170 -5.03 -9.44 9.24
C PHE A 170 -5.33 -9.41 10.75
N LEU A 171 -5.21 -8.25 11.39
CA LEU A 171 -5.47 -8.11 12.83
C LEU A 171 -6.93 -8.42 13.21
N LYS A 172 -7.89 -8.00 12.40
CA LYS A 172 -9.31 -8.34 12.58
C LYS A 172 -9.56 -9.84 12.45
N ALA A 173 -9.01 -10.47 11.41
CA ALA A 173 -9.14 -11.91 11.19
C ALA A 173 -8.45 -12.71 12.29
N LYS A 174 -7.27 -12.28 12.76
CA LYS A 174 -6.55 -12.85 13.90
C LYS A 174 -7.38 -12.80 15.17
N ALA A 175 -7.99 -11.66 15.49
CA ALA A 175 -8.84 -11.50 16.65
C ALA A 175 -10.04 -12.45 16.60
N SER A 176 -10.69 -12.55 15.43
CA SER A 176 -11.78 -13.50 15.19
C SER A 176 -11.31 -14.95 15.39
N TYR A 177 -10.21 -15.35 14.74
CA TYR A 177 -9.63 -16.69 14.89
C TYR A 177 -9.33 -17.04 16.34
N ASN A 178 -8.69 -16.13 17.09
CA ASN A 178 -8.35 -16.34 18.51
C ASN A 178 -9.56 -16.49 19.42
N SER A 179 -10.74 -15.99 19.01
CA SER A 179 -11.96 -16.11 19.80
C SER A 179 -12.56 -17.53 19.80
N TYR A 180 -12.23 -18.35 18.81
CA TYR A 180 -12.77 -19.72 18.68
C TYR A 180 -11.70 -20.82 18.52
N LYS A 181 -10.41 -20.47 18.40
CA LYS A 181 -9.37 -21.47 18.26
C LYS A 181 -9.27 -22.38 19.47
N SER A 182 -8.99 -23.66 19.27
CA SER A 182 -8.67 -24.61 20.34
C SER A 182 -7.30 -24.28 20.97
N LYS A 183 -7.04 -24.84 22.13
CA LYS A 183 -5.78 -24.61 22.89
C LYS A 183 -4.53 -25.04 22.11
N ASP A 184 -4.66 -26.10 21.31
CA ASP A 184 -3.57 -26.71 20.53
C ASP A 184 -3.52 -26.19 19.09
N ALA A 185 -4.40 -25.26 18.71
CA ALA A 185 -4.39 -24.68 17.37
C ALA A 185 -3.18 -23.78 17.17
N PRO A 186 -2.59 -23.76 15.95
CA PRO A 186 -1.44 -22.92 15.65
C PRO A 186 -1.78 -21.43 15.77
N GLU A 187 -0.77 -20.59 15.82
CA GLU A 187 -0.95 -19.14 15.70
C GLU A 187 -1.56 -18.79 14.33
N PHE A 188 -2.28 -17.67 14.26
CA PHE A 188 -3.10 -17.33 13.10
C PHE A 188 -2.30 -17.28 11.77
N TYR A 189 -1.10 -16.73 11.77
CA TYR A 189 -0.26 -16.66 10.57
C TYR A 189 0.23 -18.04 10.11
N GLN A 190 0.47 -18.97 11.03
CA GLN A 190 0.75 -20.37 10.72
C GLN A 190 -0.49 -21.06 10.15
N PHE A 191 -1.66 -20.83 10.73
CA PHE A 191 -2.93 -21.35 10.21
C PHE A 191 -3.17 -20.88 8.76
N LEU A 192 -2.89 -19.63 8.45
CA LEU A 192 -2.99 -19.12 7.06
C LEU A 192 -2.05 -19.88 6.12
N PHE A 193 -0.85 -20.22 6.58
CA PHE A 193 0.09 -20.99 5.77
C PHE A 193 -0.36 -22.43 5.59
N GLU A 194 -0.90 -23.09 6.62
CA GLU A 194 -1.49 -24.44 6.50
C GLU A 194 -2.59 -24.46 5.42
N LYS A 195 -3.49 -23.48 5.46
CA LYS A 195 -4.52 -23.33 4.42
C LYS A 195 -3.94 -23.09 3.03
N THR A 196 -2.84 -22.38 2.95
CA THR A 196 -2.14 -22.16 1.68
C THR A 196 -1.53 -23.45 1.14
N LYS A 197 -0.90 -24.25 1.99
CA LYS A 197 -0.39 -25.57 1.61
C LYS A 197 -1.49 -26.50 1.09
N GLU A 198 -2.65 -26.51 1.74
CA GLU A 198 -3.82 -27.28 1.29
C GLU A 198 -4.24 -26.89 -0.14
N ASP A 199 -4.37 -25.58 -0.40
CA ASP A 199 -4.84 -25.06 -1.70
C ASP A 199 -3.84 -25.29 -2.84
N PHE A 200 -2.54 -25.24 -2.54
CA PHE A 200 -1.46 -25.49 -3.51
C PHE A 200 -0.90 -26.93 -3.44
N SER A 201 -1.61 -27.86 -2.80
CA SER A 201 -1.14 -29.24 -2.62
C SER A 201 -0.88 -29.98 -3.94
N LYS A 202 -1.64 -29.68 -4.99
CA LYS A 202 -1.46 -30.26 -6.32
C LYS A 202 -0.17 -29.81 -7.02
N ASP A 203 0.34 -28.65 -6.65
CA ASP A 203 1.52 -28.03 -7.26
C ASP A 203 2.81 -28.49 -6.57
N ASN A 204 2.72 -29.21 -5.44
CA ASN A 204 3.85 -29.68 -4.62
C ASN A 204 4.85 -28.57 -4.29
N LEU A 205 4.35 -27.36 -3.97
CA LEU A 205 5.19 -26.19 -3.70
C LEU A 205 5.80 -26.18 -2.31
N PHE A 206 5.18 -26.89 -1.36
CA PHE A 206 5.58 -26.89 0.05
C PHE A 206 5.59 -28.29 0.63
N GLU A 207 6.55 -28.55 1.52
CA GLU A 207 6.58 -29.79 2.28
C GLU A 207 5.44 -29.83 3.32
N PRO A 208 4.85 -31.02 3.60
CA PRO A 208 3.74 -31.14 4.56
C PRO A 208 4.03 -30.58 5.96
N ASN A 209 5.26 -30.78 6.44
CA ASN A 209 5.73 -30.33 7.77
C ASN A 209 6.36 -28.94 7.76
N GLU A 210 6.33 -28.24 6.63
CA GLU A 210 6.92 -26.93 6.50
C GLU A 210 6.09 -25.88 7.26
N THR A 211 6.77 -24.98 7.98
CA THR A 211 6.18 -23.89 8.77
C THR A 211 6.81 -22.55 8.44
N ILE A 212 6.18 -21.47 8.85
CA ILE A 212 6.78 -20.14 8.82
C ILE A 212 7.72 -20.01 10.04
N ARG A 213 8.99 -19.65 9.79
CA ARG A 213 10.04 -19.59 10.82
C ARG A 213 10.28 -18.21 11.40
N ILE A 214 9.68 -17.17 10.80
CA ILE A 214 9.78 -15.80 11.32
C ILE A 214 8.73 -15.56 12.41
N ARG A 215 8.99 -14.56 13.23
CA ARG A 215 8.06 -14.13 14.27
C ARG A 215 6.83 -13.46 13.67
N GLU A 216 5.71 -13.57 14.35
CA GLU A 216 4.45 -12.94 13.93
C GLU A 216 4.60 -11.42 13.72
N THR A 217 5.38 -10.74 14.56
CA THR A 217 5.65 -9.30 14.40
C THR A 217 6.37 -8.95 13.10
N SER A 218 7.24 -9.84 12.60
CA SER A 218 7.89 -9.69 11.30
C SER A 218 6.92 -9.98 10.17
N PHE A 219 6.08 -11.00 10.31
CA PHE A 219 5.00 -11.31 9.40
C PHE A 219 4.06 -10.10 9.22
N GLU A 220 3.57 -9.51 10.31
CA GLU A 220 2.70 -8.33 10.29
C GLU A 220 3.33 -7.12 9.57
N LYS A 221 4.63 -6.87 9.79
CA LYS A 221 5.35 -5.81 9.08
C LYS A 221 5.46 -6.07 7.59
N ILE A 222 5.67 -7.34 7.19
CA ILE A 222 5.72 -7.72 5.78
C ILE A 222 4.35 -7.57 5.14
N VAL A 223 3.27 -8.00 5.80
CA VAL A 223 1.90 -7.77 5.34
C VAL A 223 1.65 -6.28 5.10
N GLU A 224 2.13 -5.41 5.99
CA GLU A 224 2.01 -3.97 5.85
C GLU A 224 2.77 -3.42 4.62
N GLU A 225 3.93 -3.96 4.28
CA GLU A 225 4.66 -3.59 3.05
C GLU A 225 3.97 -4.11 1.78
N LEU A 226 3.40 -5.31 1.85
CA LEU A 226 2.74 -5.97 0.71
C LEU A 226 1.34 -5.43 0.41
N GLN A 227 0.66 -4.79 1.38
CA GLN A 227 -0.76 -4.47 1.31
C GLN A 227 -1.16 -3.57 0.14
N ILE A 228 -0.25 -2.71 -0.34
CA ILE A 228 -0.53 -1.77 -1.44
C ILE A 228 -0.51 -2.41 -2.83
N TYR A 229 0.04 -3.63 -2.96
CA TYR A 229 0.21 -4.31 -4.23
C TYR A 229 -0.80 -5.44 -4.42
N ASN A 230 -1.24 -5.65 -5.66
CA ASN A 230 -2.03 -6.81 -6.06
C ASN A 230 -1.15 -7.74 -6.90
N PHE A 231 -0.95 -8.97 -6.43
CA PHE A 231 -0.08 -9.95 -7.08
C PHE A 231 -0.81 -10.73 -8.18
N VAL A 232 -2.10 -10.99 -8.01
CA VAL A 232 -2.88 -11.72 -9.03
C VAL A 232 -2.99 -10.88 -10.30
N ARG A 233 -3.25 -9.57 -10.18
CA ARG A 233 -3.27 -8.65 -11.33
C ARG A 233 -1.88 -8.38 -11.90
N GLY A 234 -0.84 -8.42 -11.07
CA GLY A 234 0.54 -8.18 -11.49
C GLY A 234 1.19 -9.33 -12.26
N LEU A 235 0.62 -10.55 -12.17
CA LEU A 235 1.09 -11.73 -12.88
C LEU A 235 0.43 -11.90 -14.27
N GLU A 236 -0.51 -11.03 -14.64
CA GLU A 236 -1.15 -11.01 -15.97
C GLU A 236 -0.32 -10.26 -17.04
N PHE A 237 0.91 -9.89 -16.73
CA PHE A 237 1.83 -9.30 -17.70
C PHE A 237 2.64 -10.41 -18.39
N ASP A 238 2.32 -10.63 -19.67
CA ASP A 238 3.13 -11.36 -20.65
C ASP A 238 4.52 -10.72 -20.85
#